data_eeb0acbbdd531280f2eb855579655127
#
_entry.id   eeb0acbbdd531280f2eb855579655127
#
_cell.length_a   1.000
_cell.length_b   1.000
_cell.length_c   1.000
_cell.angle_alpha   90.00
_cell.angle_beta   90.00
_cell.angle_gamma   90.00
#
_symmetry.space_group_name_H-M   'P 1'
#
loop_
_entity.id
_entity.type
_entity.pdbx_description
1 polymer ?
#
loop_
_entity_poly.entity_id
_entity_poly.type
_entity_poly.pdbx_seq_one_letter_code
_entity_poly.pdbx_strand_id
1 'polypeptide(L)'
;MTHGCQRFVLISTDKAVNPTNIMGASKRLCEMIIQSFDRKIRAGRADELPLLCMHADDEYGHMPELDVFPEDIHTEFVAVRFGNVLGSNGSVVPLFKRQIDKGGPVTVTHPDIVRYFMTISEAVSLVLQAGTYARGGEIFVLDMGSPVKIDTLARNLIRLSGYKPDVDIRIEYIGLRPGEKLFEEKLMAEEGLEKTMNDLIYIGSPIVFDTDVFLDQLSRLMDAAFANRDDIRDLVEEIVPTYRVAKSHRNAGSDDGKAADDQNALLATV
;
A
#
# COMPACT_ATOMS: atom_id res chain seq x y z
N MET A 1 -15.85 -15.02 1.69
CA MET A 1 -17.32 -15.06 1.82
C MET A 1 -17.85 -16.44 1.38
N THR A 2 -17.90 -16.71 0.10
CA THR A 2 -18.47 -17.93 -0.52
C THR A 2 -17.88 -19.25 -0.03
N HIS A 3 -16.66 -19.26 0.49
CA HIS A 3 -15.97 -20.46 1.03
C HIS A 3 -15.94 -20.51 2.56
N GLY A 4 -16.82 -19.78 3.26
CA GLY A 4 -16.91 -19.82 4.72
C GLY A 4 -15.71 -19.22 5.46
N CYS A 5 -14.98 -18.30 4.84
CA CYS A 5 -13.92 -17.56 5.51
C CYS A 5 -14.54 -16.72 6.64
N GLN A 6 -14.12 -16.95 7.87
CA GLN A 6 -14.63 -16.23 9.04
C GLN A 6 -14.05 -14.81 9.14
N ARG A 7 -12.77 -14.65 8.76
CA ARG A 7 -12.07 -13.37 8.87
C ARG A 7 -11.11 -13.15 7.73
N PHE A 8 -11.20 -11.98 7.11
CA PHE A 8 -10.29 -11.52 6.07
C PHE A 8 -9.49 -10.32 6.58
N VAL A 9 -8.17 -10.44 6.57
CA VAL A 9 -7.25 -9.39 7.03
C VAL A 9 -6.47 -8.84 5.84
N LEU A 10 -6.76 -7.61 5.45
CA LEU A 10 -6.01 -6.90 4.41
C LEU A 10 -4.71 -6.36 4.98
N ILE A 11 -3.59 -6.74 4.39
CA ILE A 11 -2.30 -6.08 4.65
C ILE A 11 -2.26 -4.76 3.90
N SER A 12 -2.34 -3.67 4.65
CA SER A 12 -2.28 -2.30 4.14
C SER A 12 -0.97 -1.62 4.53
N THR A 13 -0.88 -0.31 4.33
CA THR A 13 0.36 0.46 4.50
C THR A 13 0.06 1.87 5.03
N ASP A 14 1.05 2.48 5.69
CA ASP A 14 1.07 3.90 6.05
C ASP A 14 0.89 4.82 4.82
N LYS A 15 1.26 4.37 3.62
CA LYS A 15 1.17 5.11 2.37
C LYS A 15 -0.27 5.24 1.82
N ALA A 16 -1.21 4.48 2.38
CA ALA A 16 -2.65 4.66 2.13
C ALA A 16 -3.23 5.91 2.80
N VAL A 17 -2.47 6.50 3.76
CA VAL A 17 -2.83 7.74 4.45
C VAL A 17 -2.42 8.93 3.57
N ASN A 18 -3.36 9.77 3.14
CA ASN A 18 -3.13 10.89 2.22
C ASN A 18 -2.19 10.51 1.06
N PRO A 19 -2.58 9.58 0.19
CA PRO A 19 -1.69 9.03 -0.82
C PRO A 19 -1.22 10.11 -1.81
N THR A 20 0.07 10.08 -2.14
CA THR A 20 0.71 10.98 -3.12
C THR A 20 1.15 10.26 -4.38
N ASN A 21 0.96 8.93 -4.42
CA ASN A 21 1.26 8.08 -5.56
C ASN A 21 0.16 7.02 -5.74
N ILE A 22 0.15 6.39 -6.92
CA ILE A 22 -0.90 5.44 -7.30
C ILE A 22 -0.90 4.18 -6.42
N MET A 23 0.26 3.74 -5.93
CA MET A 23 0.37 2.57 -5.05
C MET A 23 -0.34 2.83 -3.71
N GLY A 24 -0.10 4.00 -3.09
CA GLY A 24 -0.82 4.39 -1.88
C GLY A 24 -2.32 4.52 -2.12
N ALA A 25 -2.73 5.12 -3.25
CA ALA A 25 -4.13 5.25 -3.64
C ALA A 25 -4.81 3.90 -3.86
N SER A 26 -4.13 2.94 -4.52
CA SER A 26 -4.67 1.59 -4.70
C SER A 26 -4.86 0.85 -3.37
N LYS A 27 -3.95 1.03 -2.41
CA LYS A 27 -4.13 0.47 -1.06
C LYS A 27 -5.29 1.12 -0.32
N ARG A 28 -5.48 2.45 -0.49
CA ARG A 28 -6.67 3.13 0.06
C ARG A 28 -7.96 2.59 -0.55
N LEU A 29 -8.00 2.36 -1.86
CA LEU A 29 -9.13 1.69 -2.52
C LEU A 29 -9.40 0.30 -1.93
N CYS A 30 -8.37 -0.51 -1.69
CA CYS A 30 -8.54 -1.81 -1.05
C CYS A 30 -9.16 -1.68 0.36
N GLU A 31 -8.78 -0.68 1.15
CA GLU A 31 -9.39 -0.42 2.47
C GLU A 31 -10.87 -0.03 2.33
N MET A 32 -11.22 0.80 1.34
CA MET A 32 -12.61 1.16 1.08
C MET A 32 -13.44 -0.04 0.60
N ILE A 33 -12.86 -0.93 -0.21
CA ILE A 33 -13.51 -2.19 -0.64
C ILE A 33 -13.87 -3.05 0.57
N ILE A 34 -12.91 -3.34 1.46
CA ILE A 34 -13.19 -4.19 2.62
C ILE A 34 -14.20 -3.57 3.58
N GLN A 35 -14.17 -2.25 3.76
CA GLN A 35 -15.17 -1.57 4.57
C GLN A 35 -16.56 -1.58 3.91
N SER A 36 -16.64 -1.49 2.59
CA SER A 36 -17.90 -1.63 1.85
C SER A 36 -18.47 -3.03 2.03
N PHE A 37 -17.64 -4.04 1.95
CA PHE A 37 -18.05 -5.44 2.13
C PHE A 37 -18.56 -5.69 3.54
N ASP A 38 -17.83 -5.25 4.55
CA ASP A 38 -18.27 -5.38 5.94
C ASP A 38 -19.60 -4.67 6.19
N ARG A 39 -19.77 -3.42 5.70
CA ARG A 39 -21.01 -2.66 5.84
C ARG A 39 -22.21 -3.35 5.18
N LYS A 40 -22.04 -3.85 3.95
CA LYS A 40 -23.09 -4.58 3.22
C LYS A 40 -23.49 -5.87 3.92
N ILE A 41 -22.52 -6.65 4.39
CA ILE A 41 -22.78 -7.90 5.12
C ILE A 41 -23.54 -7.62 6.42
N ARG A 42 -23.10 -6.65 7.21
CA ARG A 42 -23.77 -6.27 8.47
C ARG A 42 -25.18 -5.73 8.25
N ALA A 43 -25.42 -5.11 7.09
CA ALA A 43 -26.75 -4.63 6.69
C ALA A 43 -27.65 -5.74 6.12
N GLY A 44 -27.18 -6.98 6.01
CA GLY A 44 -27.91 -8.07 5.36
C GLY A 44 -28.07 -7.92 3.85
N ARG A 45 -27.18 -7.13 3.21
CA ARG A 45 -27.17 -6.78 1.78
C ARG A 45 -25.96 -7.37 1.06
N ALA A 46 -25.53 -8.55 1.45
CA ALA A 46 -24.37 -9.20 0.87
C ALA A 46 -24.56 -9.58 -0.61
N ASP A 47 -25.80 -9.80 -1.01
CA ASP A 47 -26.23 -10.06 -2.39
C ASP A 47 -26.00 -8.89 -3.36
N GLU A 48 -25.88 -7.67 -2.83
CA GLU A 48 -25.57 -6.48 -3.62
C GLU A 48 -24.06 -6.26 -3.85
N LEU A 49 -23.21 -7.12 -3.30
CA LEU A 49 -21.76 -7.03 -3.51
C LEU A 49 -21.41 -7.48 -4.93
N PRO A 50 -20.54 -6.74 -5.64
CA PRO A 50 -20.13 -7.15 -6.97
C PRO A 50 -19.40 -8.49 -6.91
N LEU A 51 -19.85 -9.45 -7.73
CA LEU A 51 -19.07 -10.65 -8.01
C LEU A 51 -17.92 -10.23 -8.91
N LEU A 52 -16.74 -10.07 -8.32
CA LEU A 52 -15.52 -9.78 -9.05
C LEU A 52 -15.00 -11.07 -9.71
N CYS A 53 -15.67 -11.53 -10.76
CA CYS A 53 -15.16 -12.58 -11.61
C CYS A 53 -14.05 -11.98 -12.47
N MET A 54 -12.81 -12.18 -12.06
CA MET A 54 -11.65 -11.53 -12.66
C MET A 54 -11.22 -12.12 -14.00
N HIS A 55 -11.67 -13.26 -14.44
CA HIS A 55 -11.25 -13.88 -15.71
C HIS A 55 -12.35 -14.77 -16.31
N ALA A 56 -13.14 -14.19 -17.22
CA ALA A 56 -14.08 -14.97 -18.01
C ALA A 56 -13.39 -15.82 -19.11
N ASP A 57 -12.10 -15.56 -19.39
CA ASP A 57 -11.35 -16.10 -20.54
C ASP A 57 -10.11 -16.93 -20.16
N ASP A 58 -9.91 -17.29 -18.91
CA ASP A 58 -8.74 -18.09 -18.52
C ASP A 58 -8.93 -19.57 -18.86
N GLU A 59 -7.88 -20.15 -19.46
CA GLU A 59 -7.68 -21.56 -19.82
C GLU A 59 -7.90 -22.56 -18.64
N TYR A 60 -8.14 -22.05 -17.44
CA TYR A 60 -8.50 -22.81 -16.22
C TYR A 60 -10.02 -22.82 -15.98
N GLY A 61 -10.77 -22.92 -17.06
CA GLY A 61 -12.21 -22.97 -17.15
C GLY A 61 -12.94 -23.53 -15.93
N HIS A 62 -14.05 -22.90 -15.63
CA HIS A 62 -15.03 -23.20 -14.60
C HIS A 62 -14.65 -22.75 -13.17
N MET A 63 -14.72 -21.45 -12.92
CA MET A 63 -15.25 -21.03 -11.62
C MET A 63 -16.66 -21.63 -11.53
N PRO A 64 -16.99 -22.38 -10.46
CA PRO A 64 -18.37 -22.81 -10.28
C PRO A 64 -19.26 -21.56 -10.34
N GLU A 65 -20.33 -21.64 -11.11
CA GLU A 65 -21.40 -20.63 -11.05
C GLU A 65 -21.79 -20.51 -9.57
N LEU A 66 -21.31 -19.43 -8.93
CA LEU A 66 -21.70 -19.10 -7.58
C LEU A 66 -23.08 -18.44 -7.67
N ASP A 67 -24.05 -19.24 -8.08
CA ASP A 67 -25.45 -18.80 -8.23
C ASP A 67 -26.13 -18.50 -6.89
N VAL A 68 -25.45 -18.78 -5.77
CA VAL A 68 -26.04 -18.57 -4.46
C VAL A 68 -24.99 -18.05 -3.48
N PHE A 69 -25.18 -16.81 -3.03
CA PHE A 69 -24.54 -16.39 -1.79
C PHE A 69 -25.07 -17.27 -0.65
N PRO A 70 -24.21 -17.82 0.22
CA PRO A 70 -24.69 -18.50 1.41
C PRO A 70 -25.66 -17.60 2.16
N GLU A 71 -26.81 -18.13 2.58
CA GLU A 71 -27.83 -17.35 3.34
C GLU A 71 -27.27 -16.72 4.63
N ASP A 72 -26.05 -17.15 5.05
CA ASP A 72 -25.46 -16.79 6.31
C ASP A 72 -23.95 -16.43 6.12
N ILE A 73 -23.71 -15.22 5.60
CA ILE A 73 -22.36 -14.72 5.41
C ILE A 73 -21.93 -13.94 6.66
N HIS A 74 -20.90 -14.43 7.34
CA HIS A 74 -20.34 -13.83 8.57
C HIS A 74 -18.86 -13.47 8.45
N THR A 75 -18.37 -13.22 7.24
CA THR A 75 -16.97 -12.84 7.08
C THR A 75 -16.72 -11.43 7.65
N GLU A 76 -15.85 -11.33 8.65
CA GLU A 76 -15.35 -10.06 9.17
C GLU A 76 -14.21 -9.56 8.28
N PHE A 77 -14.32 -8.34 7.76
CA PHE A 77 -13.31 -7.72 6.93
C PHE A 77 -12.58 -6.62 7.70
N VAL A 78 -11.25 -6.72 7.80
CA VAL A 78 -10.43 -5.73 8.49
C VAL A 78 -9.15 -5.43 7.70
N ALA A 79 -8.55 -4.27 7.95
CA ALA A 79 -7.24 -3.91 7.44
C ALA A 79 -6.23 -3.71 8.57
N VAL A 80 -4.94 -3.95 8.27
CA VAL A 80 -3.84 -3.63 9.17
C VAL A 80 -2.83 -2.77 8.42
N ARG A 81 -2.62 -1.53 8.90
CA ARG A 81 -1.63 -0.58 8.38
C ARG A 81 -0.33 -0.66 9.16
N PHE A 82 0.76 -0.75 8.45
CA PHE A 82 2.10 -0.58 8.99
C PHE A 82 3.05 0.00 7.93
N GLY A 83 4.22 0.46 8.36
CA GLY A 83 5.22 1.05 7.47
C GLY A 83 6.09 0.01 6.78
N ASN A 84 7.40 0.31 6.64
CA ASN A 84 8.28 -0.59 5.93
C ASN A 84 8.70 -1.78 6.80
N VAL A 85 8.96 -2.91 6.14
CA VAL A 85 9.45 -4.13 6.80
C VAL A 85 10.91 -4.37 6.40
N LEU A 86 11.79 -4.51 7.39
CA LEU A 86 13.21 -4.73 7.17
C LEU A 86 13.48 -6.04 6.43
N GLY A 87 14.26 -5.95 5.36
CA GLY A 87 14.70 -7.14 4.61
C GLY A 87 13.64 -7.76 3.73
N SER A 88 12.46 -7.13 3.56
CA SER A 88 11.43 -7.58 2.62
C SER A 88 11.94 -7.53 1.18
N ASN A 89 11.37 -8.36 0.30
CA ASN A 89 11.77 -8.42 -1.10
C ASN A 89 11.57 -7.05 -1.78
N GLY A 90 12.57 -6.61 -2.55
CA GLY A 90 12.54 -5.31 -3.21
C GLY A 90 12.75 -4.10 -2.31
N SER A 91 12.91 -4.26 -0.99
CA SER A 91 13.09 -3.16 -0.05
C SER A 91 14.50 -2.54 -0.10
N VAL A 92 14.66 -1.41 0.61
CA VAL A 92 15.89 -0.61 0.62
C VAL A 92 17.11 -1.39 1.11
N VAL A 93 16.97 -2.31 2.08
CA VAL A 93 18.09 -3.08 2.62
C VAL A 93 18.69 -4.04 1.59
N PRO A 94 17.94 -4.90 0.90
CA PRO A 94 18.46 -5.70 -0.21
C PRO A 94 19.03 -4.85 -1.36
N LEU A 95 18.43 -3.68 -1.66
CA LEU A 95 18.95 -2.77 -2.68
C LEU A 95 20.34 -2.28 -2.30
N PHE A 96 20.49 -1.73 -1.09
CA PHE A 96 21.77 -1.21 -0.61
C PHE A 96 22.86 -2.31 -0.54
N LYS A 97 22.51 -3.51 -0.07
CA LYS A 97 23.46 -4.65 -0.10
C LYS A 97 23.96 -4.92 -1.50
N ARG A 98 23.06 -5.03 -2.50
CA ARG A 98 23.48 -5.25 -3.89
C ARG A 98 24.37 -4.13 -4.44
N GLN A 99 24.11 -2.87 -4.06
CA GLN A 99 24.94 -1.74 -4.45
C GLN A 99 26.32 -1.80 -3.81
N ILE A 100 26.40 -2.14 -2.52
CA ILE A 100 27.67 -2.32 -1.79
C ILE A 100 28.49 -3.45 -2.40
N ASP A 101 27.86 -4.61 -2.68
CA ASP A 101 28.52 -5.78 -3.28
C ASP A 101 29.12 -5.47 -4.67
N LYS A 102 28.56 -4.47 -5.38
CA LYS A 102 29.07 -3.98 -6.68
C LYS A 102 30.13 -2.89 -6.54
N GLY A 103 30.52 -2.50 -5.32
CA GLY A 103 31.47 -1.41 -5.07
C GLY A 103 30.85 -0.01 -5.04
N GLY A 104 29.53 0.10 -4.94
CA GLY A 104 28.78 1.36 -4.87
C GLY A 104 28.45 1.97 -6.25
N PRO A 105 27.95 3.22 -6.31
CA PRO A 105 27.54 3.97 -5.14
C PRO A 105 26.25 3.45 -4.51
N VAL A 106 26.03 3.74 -3.22
CA VAL A 106 24.71 3.56 -2.58
C VAL A 106 23.88 4.79 -2.83
N THR A 107 22.68 4.60 -3.43
CA THR A 107 21.80 5.69 -3.82
C THR A 107 20.72 5.96 -2.78
N VAL A 108 20.63 7.19 -2.30
CA VAL A 108 19.61 7.68 -1.35
C VAL A 108 18.83 8.82 -2.02
N THR A 109 17.52 8.83 -1.89
CA THR A 109 16.70 9.81 -2.60
C THR A 109 16.80 11.21 -1.99
N HIS A 110 16.99 11.32 -0.67
CA HIS A 110 17.20 12.61 0.00
C HIS A 110 17.95 12.41 1.34
N PRO A 111 18.85 13.33 1.75
CA PRO A 111 19.62 13.19 2.99
C PRO A 111 18.74 13.15 4.25
N ASP A 112 17.60 13.82 4.23
CA ASP A 112 16.69 13.90 5.37
C ASP A 112 15.49 12.95 5.30
N ILE A 113 15.44 12.06 4.30
CA ILE A 113 14.35 11.11 4.17
C ILE A 113 14.32 10.14 5.35
N VAL A 114 13.14 9.99 5.95
CA VAL A 114 12.93 9.07 7.07
C VAL A 114 11.84 8.06 6.74
N ARG A 115 11.98 6.87 7.30
CA ARG A 115 10.98 5.80 7.19
C ARG A 115 10.86 5.08 8.52
N TYR A 116 9.69 4.52 8.77
CA TYR A 116 9.44 3.63 9.89
C TYR A 116 9.73 2.20 9.46
N PHE A 117 10.33 1.42 10.36
CA PHE A 117 10.66 0.03 10.10
C PHE A 117 10.26 -0.88 11.27
N MET A 118 9.82 -2.07 10.93
CA MET A 118 9.74 -3.20 11.84
C MET A 118 10.32 -4.46 11.20
N THR A 119 10.62 -5.47 11.98
CA THR A 119 11.04 -6.77 11.46
C THR A 119 9.86 -7.55 10.90
N ILE A 120 10.12 -8.56 10.07
CA ILE A 120 9.06 -9.45 9.56
C ILE A 120 8.33 -10.15 10.70
N SER A 121 9.07 -10.64 11.71
CA SER A 121 8.48 -11.35 12.86
C SER A 121 7.59 -10.45 13.71
N GLU A 122 7.97 -9.19 13.94
CA GLU A 122 7.12 -8.20 14.62
C GLU A 122 5.85 -7.92 13.83
N ALA A 123 5.98 -7.64 12.52
CA ALA A 123 4.83 -7.40 11.65
C ALA A 123 3.86 -8.58 11.67
N VAL A 124 4.34 -9.81 11.49
CA VAL A 124 3.51 -11.02 11.49
C VAL A 124 2.79 -11.19 12.83
N SER A 125 3.52 -11.07 13.97
CA SER A 125 2.93 -11.21 15.30
C SER A 125 1.82 -10.19 15.55
N LEU A 126 2.06 -8.92 15.21
CA LEU A 126 1.08 -7.86 15.42
C LEU A 126 -0.12 -7.97 14.46
N VAL A 127 0.08 -8.39 13.21
CA VAL A 127 -1.00 -8.65 12.26
C VAL A 127 -1.90 -9.78 12.75
N LEU A 128 -1.33 -10.90 13.20
CA LEU A 128 -2.10 -12.02 13.76
C LEU A 128 -2.88 -11.59 15.00
N GLN A 129 -2.25 -10.80 15.87
CA GLN A 129 -2.91 -10.28 17.08
C GLN A 129 -4.02 -9.27 16.72
N ALA A 130 -3.80 -8.33 15.81
CA ALA A 130 -4.83 -7.42 15.32
C ALA A 130 -6.02 -8.22 14.75
N GLY A 131 -5.73 -9.30 14.00
CA GLY A 131 -6.74 -10.23 13.52
C GLY A 131 -7.57 -10.84 14.66
N THR A 132 -7.02 -11.09 15.86
CA THR A 132 -7.81 -11.61 16.98
C THR A 132 -8.73 -10.56 17.59
N TYR A 133 -8.43 -9.28 17.47
CA TYR A 133 -9.25 -8.17 17.95
C TYR A 133 -10.36 -7.78 16.97
N ALA A 134 -10.28 -8.26 15.74
CA ALA A 134 -11.20 -7.90 14.67
C ALA A 134 -12.66 -8.23 15.03
N ARG A 135 -13.53 -7.29 14.69
CA ARG A 135 -14.99 -7.40 14.79
C ARG A 135 -15.68 -7.04 13.48
N GLY A 136 -14.88 -6.64 12.48
CA GLY A 136 -15.29 -6.22 11.14
C GLY A 136 -15.35 -4.71 10.96
N GLY A 137 -14.81 -4.25 9.83
CA GLY A 137 -14.76 -2.84 9.42
C GLY A 137 -13.59 -2.05 10.00
N GLU A 138 -12.82 -2.60 10.94
CA GLU A 138 -11.72 -1.87 11.57
C GLU A 138 -10.51 -1.73 10.63
N ILE A 139 -9.84 -0.60 10.78
CA ILE A 139 -8.50 -0.35 10.24
C ILE A 139 -7.54 -0.30 11.42
N PHE A 140 -6.84 -1.39 11.65
CA PHE A 140 -5.80 -1.43 12.66
C PHE A 140 -4.54 -0.70 12.18
N VAL A 141 -3.88 0.01 13.09
CA VAL A 141 -2.63 0.75 12.84
C VAL A 141 -1.59 0.26 13.82
N LEU A 142 -0.47 -0.24 13.29
CA LEU A 142 0.62 -0.70 14.14
C LEU A 142 1.54 0.45 14.53
N ASP A 143 1.96 0.49 15.79
CA ASP A 143 3.00 1.42 16.20
C ASP A 143 4.35 0.98 15.64
N MET A 144 4.93 1.85 14.83
CA MET A 144 6.18 1.62 14.16
C MET A 144 7.41 2.12 14.96
N GLY A 145 7.20 2.57 16.20
CA GLY A 145 8.27 3.14 17.01
C GLY A 145 8.86 4.43 16.42
N SER A 146 10.18 4.57 16.46
CA SER A 146 10.89 5.76 16.00
C SER A 146 11.26 5.70 14.52
N PRO A 147 11.19 6.84 13.82
CA PRO A 147 11.60 6.92 12.42
C PRO A 147 13.12 6.78 12.27
N VAL A 148 13.56 6.17 11.19
CA VAL A 148 14.96 5.94 10.85
C VAL A 148 15.32 6.77 9.61
N LYS A 149 16.41 7.54 9.68
CA LYS A 149 16.98 8.21 8.50
C LYS A 149 17.58 7.17 7.55
N ILE A 150 17.19 7.22 6.28
CA ILE A 150 17.68 6.28 5.27
C ILE A 150 19.19 6.46 5.02
N ASP A 151 19.70 7.70 5.11
CA ASP A 151 21.14 7.96 5.08
C ASP A 151 21.89 7.23 6.20
N THR A 152 21.37 7.27 7.43
CA THR A 152 21.96 6.57 8.57
C THR A 152 21.94 5.05 8.35
N LEU A 153 20.84 4.52 7.82
CA LEU A 153 20.71 3.11 7.46
C LEU A 153 21.75 2.71 6.40
N ALA A 154 21.93 3.51 5.35
CA ALA A 154 22.93 3.29 4.31
C ALA A 154 24.36 3.25 4.90
N ARG A 155 24.73 4.25 5.70
CA ARG A 155 26.03 4.31 6.36
C ARG A 155 26.30 3.10 7.26
N ASN A 156 25.28 2.69 8.01
CA ASN A 156 25.42 1.52 8.89
C ASN A 156 25.59 0.23 8.10
N LEU A 157 24.86 0.04 7.00
CA LEU A 157 25.00 -1.13 6.13
C LEU A 157 26.40 -1.17 5.48
N ILE A 158 26.94 -0.04 5.01
CA ILE A 158 28.30 0.05 4.47
C ILE A 158 29.32 -0.39 5.53
N ARG A 159 29.19 0.13 6.78
CA ARG A 159 30.11 -0.26 7.88
C ARG A 159 30.00 -1.73 8.24
N LEU A 160 28.78 -2.27 8.31
CA LEU A 160 28.54 -3.70 8.59
C LEU A 160 29.09 -4.61 7.49
N SER A 161 29.22 -4.09 6.27
CA SER A 161 29.86 -4.80 5.15
C SER A 161 31.39 -4.67 5.14
N GLY A 162 31.99 -4.03 6.16
CA GLY A 162 33.45 -3.88 6.31
C GLY A 162 34.05 -2.69 5.57
N TYR A 163 33.24 -1.79 5.01
CA TYR A 163 33.70 -0.63 4.25
C TYR A 163 33.47 0.69 5.02
N LYS A 164 34.19 1.73 4.60
CA LYS A 164 34.03 3.10 5.13
C LYS A 164 33.12 3.92 4.21
N PRO A 165 31.97 4.48 4.74
CA PRO A 165 31.13 5.38 3.99
C PRO A 165 31.92 6.58 3.45
N ASP A 166 31.63 6.98 2.21
CA ASP A 166 32.22 8.10 1.47
C ASP A 166 33.74 7.98 1.20
N VAL A 167 34.38 6.89 1.66
CA VAL A 167 35.78 6.57 1.36
C VAL A 167 35.86 5.37 0.41
N ASP A 168 35.38 4.20 0.84
CA ASP A 168 35.37 2.99 0.05
C ASP A 168 34.10 2.88 -0.79
N ILE A 169 32.95 3.26 -0.22
CA ILE A 169 31.63 3.26 -0.87
C ILE A 169 31.01 4.65 -0.74
N ARG A 170 30.77 5.30 -1.88
CA ARG A 170 30.13 6.61 -1.94
C ARG A 170 28.61 6.50 -1.72
N ILE A 171 28.04 7.52 -1.09
CA ILE A 171 26.58 7.72 -1.03
C ILE A 171 26.22 8.84 -1.99
N GLU A 172 25.26 8.59 -2.89
CA GLU A 172 24.77 9.55 -3.86
C GLU A 172 23.33 9.90 -3.57
N TYR A 173 23.01 11.20 -3.57
CA TYR A 173 21.65 11.69 -3.40
C TYR A 173 21.04 11.98 -4.77
N ILE A 174 20.04 11.16 -5.16
CA ILE A 174 19.49 11.14 -6.51
C ILE A 174 18.20 11.96 -6.69
N GLY A 175 17.72 12.62 -5.62
CA GLY A 175 16.45 13.36 -5.59
C GLY A 175 15.26 12.46 -5.23
N LEU A 176 14.20 13.10 -4.69
CA LEU A 176 12.95 12.40 -4.38
C LEU A 176 12.26 11.93 -5.68
N ARG A 177 11.69 10.74 -5.66
CA ARG A 177 10.87 10.24 -6.76
C ARG A 177 9.54 10.99 -6.83
N PRO A 178 8.90 11.06 -8.00
CA PRO A 178 7.55 11.64 -8.09
C PRO A 178 6.58 10.98 -7.12
N GLY A 179 5.95 11.78 -6.24
CA GLY A 179 5.04 11.27 -5.22
C GLY A 179 5.69 10.60 -4.01
N GLU A 180 7.02 10.64 -3.87
CA GLU A 180 7.71 10.18 -2.68
C GLU A 180 7.64 11.25 -1.58
N LYS A 181 7.16 10.85 -0.38
CA LYS A 181 7.12 11.73 0.80
C LYS A 181 8.48 11.77 1.48
N LEU A 182 8.92 12.96 1.90
CA LEU A 182 10.11 13.10 2.74
C LEU A 182 9.90 12.46 4.12
N PHE A 183 8.70 12.62 4.68
CA PHE A 183 8.23 12.05 5.94
C PHE A 183 6.93 11.29 5.70
N GLU A 184 6.83 10.05 6.21
CA GLU A 184 5.59 9.28 6.17
C GLU A 184 4.69 9.64 7.37
N GLU A 185 3.39 9.72 7.12
CA GLU A 185 2.40 9.96 8.16
C GLU A 185 2.05 8.64 8.87
N LYS A 186 2.06 8.66 10.20
CA LYS A 186 1.57 7.49 10.97
C LYS A 186 0.05 7.33 10.80
N LEU A 187 -0.67 8.47 10.77
CA LEU A 187 -2.12 8.52 10.77
C LEU A 187 -2.63 9.74 10.06
N MET A 188 -3.84 9.65 9.55
CA MET A 188 -4.61 10.82 9.15
C MET A 188 -5.13 11.55 10.41
N ALA A 189 -5.05 12.87 10.41
CA ALA A 189 -5.59 13.70 11.49
C ALA A 189 -7.12 13.53 11.68
N GLU A 190 -7.81 13.07 10.64
CA GLU A 190 -9.25 12.82 10.63
C GLU A 190 -9.62 11.45 11.24
N GLU A 191 -8.64 10.57 11.41
CA GLU A 191 -8.82 9.24 11.98
C GLU A 191 -8.43 9.27 13.46
N GLY A 192 -9.40 9.38 14.36
CA GLY A 192 -9.17 9.18 15.79
C GLY A 192 -8.54 7.82 16.03
N LEU A 193 -7.62 7.73 16.96
CA LEU A 193 -7.02 6.46 17.38
C LEU A 193 -7.62 6.00 18.69
N GLU A 194 -8.13 4.79 18.67
CA GLU A 194 -8.51 4.07 19.89
C GLU A 194 -7.41 3.06 20.25
N LYS A 195 -7.06 2.99 21.53
CA LYS A 195 -6.12 1.99 22.03
C LYS A 195 -6.79 0.63 22.10
N THR A 196 -6.03 -0.41 21.75
CA THR A 196 -6.41 -1.78 22.08
C THR A 196 -5.78 -2.22 23.41
N MET A 197 -5.94 -3.49 23.77
CA MET A 197 -5.23 -4.07 24.91
C MET A 197 -3.71 -4.22 24.66
N ASN A 198 -3.26 -4.10 23.43
CA ASN A 198 -1.85 -4.07 23.07
C ASN A 198 -1.44 -2.64 22.70
N ASP A 199 -0.47 -2.09 23.43
CA ASP A 199 0.01 -0.71 23.22
C ASP A 199 0.64 -0.47 21.85
N LEU A 200 0.93 -1.51 21.08
CA LEU A 200 1.48 -1.43 19.72
C LEU A 200 0.40 -1.53 18.62
N ILE A 201 -0.87 -1.72 19.00
CA ILE A 201 -1.99 -1.88 18.07
C ILE A 201 -3.06 -0.85 18.40
N TYR A 202 -3.38 0.00 17.44
CA TYR A 202 -4.44 1.00 17.53
C TYR A 202 -5.54 0.69 16.53
N ILE A 203 -6.73 1.20 16.76
CA ILE A 203 -7.86 1.16 15.82
C ILE A 203 -8.08 2.58 15.32
N GLY A 204 -8.03 2.77 14.01
CA GLY A 204 -8.39 4.00 13.32
C GLY A 204 -9.90 4.08 13.09
N SER A 205 -10.43 5.30 13.00
CA SER A 205 -11.82 5.51 12.63
C SER A 205 -12.09 5.00 11.21
N PRO A 206 -13.29 4.44 10.93
CA PRO A 206 -13.68 4.05 9.59
C PRO A 206 -13.66 5.24 8.62
N ILE A 207 -13.29 4.96 7.37
CA ILE A 207 -13.35 5.97 6.31
C ILE A 207 -14.81 6.35 6.07
N VAL A 208 -15.10 7.65 6.05
CA VAL A 208 -16.46 8.15 5.76
C VAL A 208 -16.62 8.31 4.25
N PHE A 209 -17.46 7.48 3.65
CA PHE A 209 -17.84 7.56 2.23
C PHE A 209 -19.19 6.85 2.02
N ASP A 210 -19.86 7.18 0.93
CA ASP A 210 -21.07 6.47 0.50
C ASP A 210 -20.69 5.16 -0.17
N THR A 211 -21.17 4.04 0.39
CA THR A 211 -20.80 2.69 -0.06
C THR A 211 -21.37 2.37 -1.44
N ASP A 212 -22.59 2.78 -1.74
CA ASP A 212 -23.23 2.45 -3.02
C ASP A 212 -22.59 3.26 -4.15
N VAL A 213 -22.36 4.56 -3.93
CA VAL A 213 -21.65 5.42 -4.88
C VAL A 213 -20.22 4.89 -5.13
N PHE A 214 -19.52 4.46 -4.07
CA PHE A 214 -18.18 3.93 -4.20
C PHE A 214 -18.14 2.63 -5.03
N LEU A 215 -19.09 1.72 -4.82
CA LEU A 215 -19.15 0.46 -5.59
C LEU A 215 -19.42 0.70 -7.07
N ASP A 216 -20.26 1.68 -7.42
CA ASP A 216 -20.48 2.09 -8.81
C ASP A 216 -19.22 2.69 -9.43
N GLN A 217 -18.52 3.56 -8.70
CA GLN A 217 -17.25 4.14 -9.14
C GLN A 217 -16.17 3.06 -9.31
N LEU A 218 -16.11 2.09 -8.40
CA LEU A 218 -15.18 0.97 -8.48
C LEU A 218 -15.44 0.12 -9.73
N SER A 219 -16.70 -0.16 -10.07
CA SER A 219 -17.05 -0.87 -11.31
C SER A 219 -16.56 -0.12 -12.55
N ARG A 220 -16.78 1.19 -12.62
CA ARG A 220 -16.29 2.03 -13.72
C ARG A 220 -14.75 2.02 -13.82
N LEU A 221 -14.05 2.04 -12.67
CA LEU A 221 -12.58 1.96 -12.63
C LEU A 221 -12.09 0.60 -13.13
N MET A 222 -12.78 -0.49 -12.76
CA MET A 222 -12.44 -1.83 -13.24
C MET A 222 -12.60 -1.95 -14.75
N ASP A 223 -13.73 -1.48 -15.32
CA ASP A 223 -13.96 -1.48 -16.76
C ASP A 223 -12.88 -0.68 -17.50
N ALA A 224 -12.50 0.49 -16.95
CA ALA A 224 -11.43 1.30 -17.51
C ALA A 224 -10.07 0.59 -17.47
N ALA A 225 -9.78 -0.13 -16.37
CA ALA A 225 -8.54 -0.89 -16.22
C ALA A 225 -8.46 -2.08 -17.19
N PHE A 226 -9.55 -2.83 -17.36
CA PHE A 226 -9.63 -3.92 -18.35
C PHE A 226 -9.49 -3.41 -19.78
N ALA A 227 -10.04 -2.25 -20.08
CA ALA A 227 -9.92 -1.61 -21.39
C ALA A 227 -8.57 -0.89 -21.60
N ASN A 228 -7.63 -0.95 -20.65
CA ASN A 228 -6.34 -0.22 -20.65
C ASN A 228 -6.50 1.26 -21.02
N ARG A 229 -7.48 1.94 -20.42
CA ARG A 229 -7.74 3.36 -20.68
C ARG A 229 -6.66 4.25 -20.06
N ASP A 230 -6.41 5.40 -20.68
CA ASP A 230 -5.39 6.35 -20.22
C ASP A 230 -5.84 7.20 -19.01
N ASP A 231 -7.16 7.27 -18.74
CA ASP A 231 -7.76 8.08 -17.67
C ASP A 231 -7.88 7.36 -16.30
N ILE A 232 -7.26 6.20 -16.12
CA ILE A 232 -7.32 5.43 -14.86
C ILE A 232 -6.90 6.28 -13.66
N ARG A 233 -5.87 7.14 -13.80
CA ARG A 233 -5.42 8.00 -12.72
C ARG A 233 -6.44 9.04 -12.31
N ASP A 234 -7.15 9.60 -13.27
CA ASP A 234 -8.18 10.61 -13.03
C ASP A 234 -9.39 9.96 -12.31
N LEU A 235 -9.76 8.74 -12.71
CA LEU A 235 -10.78 7.95 -12.00
C LEU A 235 -10.36 7.62 -10.56
N VAL A 236 -9.11 7.25 -10.33
CA VAL A 236 -8.61 7.00 -8.96
C VAL A 236 -8.64 8.28 -8.13
N GLU A 237 -8.30 9.45 -8.71
CA GLU A 237 -8.37 10.74 -8.02
C GLU A 237 -9.80 11.14 -7.67
N GLU A 238 -10.78 10.82 -8.53
CA GLU A 238 -12.21 11.01 -8.27
C GLU A 238 -12.67 10.14 -7.08
N ILE A 239 -12.29 8.86 -7.06
CA ILE A 239 -12.75 7.88 -6.06
C ILE A 239 -12.07 8.06 -4.71
N VAL A 240 -10.79 8.49 -4.71
CA VAL A 240 -9.97 8.70 -3.50
C VAL A 240 -9.68 10.20 -3.33
N PRO A 241 -10.56 10.97 -2.68
CA PRO A 241 -10.42 12.44 -2.61
C PRO A 241 -9.15 12.91 -1.87
N THR A 242 -8.56 12.03 -1.06
CA THR A 242 -7.29 12.30 -0.36
C THR A 242 -6.05 12.03 -1.23
N TYR A 243 -6.21 11.40 -2.39
CA TYR A 243 -5.13 11.20 -3.34
C TYR A 243 -4.79 12.52 -4.05
N ARG A 244 -3.56 12.97 -3.87
CA ARG A 244 -3.05 14.18 -4.52
C ARG A 244 -1.83 13.82 -5.34
N VAL A 245 -1.99 13.83 -6.65
CA VAL A 245 -0.86 13.70 -7.58
C VAL A 245 0.10 14.87 -7.33
N ALA A 246 1.35 14.56 -6.98
CA ALA A 246 2.39 15.59 -6.99
C ALA A 246 2.42 16.18 -8.41
N LYS A 247 2.06 17.46 -8.55
CA LYS A 247 2.08 18.16 -9.85
C LYS A 247 3.52 18.16 -10.33
N SER A 248 3.88 17.18 -11.17
CA SER A 248 5.06 17.29 -12.02
C SER A 248 4.82 18.51 -12.90
N HIS A 249 5.80 19.40 -12.99
CA HIS A 249 5.76 20.53 -13.90
C HIS A 249 5.49 20.05 -15.33
N ARG A 250 4.23 19.99 -15.74
CA ARG A 250 3.86 19.99 -17.15
C ARG A 250 3.97 21.42 -17.64
N ASN A 251 5.21 21.90 -17.81
CA ASN A 251 5.53 23.06 -18.65
C ASN A 251 7.04 23.12 -18.87
N ALA A 252 7.51 22.46 -19.90
CA ALA A 252 8.64 22.89 -20.72
C ALA A 252 8.53 22.17 -22.06
N GLY A 253 8.40 22.96 -23.11
CA GLY A 253 8.10 22.65 -24.47
C GLY A 253 8.89 21.50 -25.11
N SER A 254 8.27 21.00 -26.13
CA SER A 254 8.84 20.26 -27.26
C SER A 254 10.35 20.44 -27.45
N ASP A 255 11.15 19.40 -27.35
CA ASP A 255 12.02 18.98 -28.44
C ASP A 255 12.71 17.62 -28.15
N ASP A 256 12.84 16.86 -29.23
CA ASP A 256 13.76 15.77 -29.50
C ASP A 256 13.71 14.44 -28.74
N GLY A 257 13.24 13.45 -29.51
CA GLY A 257 13.33 12.02 -29.22
C GLY A 257 14.77 11.51 -29.08
N LYS A 258 14.90 10.67 -28.07
CA LYS A 258 15.70 9.44 -27.95
C LYS A 258 15.90 9.13 -26.46
N ALA A 259 15.18 8.18 -25.96
CA ALA A 259 15.54 7.27 -24.88
C ALA A 259 14.28 6.53 -24.37
N ALA A 260 13.84 5.57 -25.12
CA ALA A 260 12.74 4.69 -24.72
C ALA A 260 13.27 3.24 -24.71
N ASP A 261 14.10 2.88 -23.73
CA ASP A 261 14.41 1.45 -23.50
C ASP A 261 14.87 1.07 -22.09
N ASP A 262 14.93 2.01 -21.12
CA ASP A 262 15.43 1.67 -19.77
C ASP A 262 14.39 1.79 -18.65
N GLN A 263 13.13 2.05 -18.95
CA GLN A 263 12.11 2.28 -17.90
C GLN A 263 11.39 1.03 -17.38
N ASN A 264 11.51 -0.12 -18.04
CA ASN A 264 10.80 -1.33 -17.63
C ASN A 264 11.49 -2.18 -16.56
N ALA A 265 12.73 -1.87 -16.20
CA ALA A 265 13.47 -2.61 -15.16
C ALA A 265 13.27 -2.05 -13.73
N LEU A 266 12.61 -0.89 -13.58
CA LEU A 266 12.50 -0.15 -12.30
C LEU A 266 11.12 -0.20 -11.64
N LEU A 267 10.11 -0.75 -12.30
CA LEU A 267 8.73 -0.82 -11.76
C LEU A 267 8.48 -1.98 -10.78
N ALA A 268 9.46 -2.84 -10.56
CA ALA A 268 9.36 -3.98 -9.64
C ALA A 268 9.94 -3.72 -8.25
N THR A 269 10.22 -2.45 -7.87
CA THR A 269 10.92 -2.20 -6.60
C THR A 269 10.26 -1.06 -5.83
N VAL A 270 9.12 -1.37 -5.20
CA VAL A 270 8.61 -0.60 -4.05
C VAL A 270 8.34 -1.54 -2.90
#